data_7b01950d94e4cacafc41a55d66986c2f
#
_entry.id   7b01950d94e4cacafc41a55d66986c2f
#
_cell.length_a   1.000
_cell.length_b   1.000
_cell.length_c   1.000
_cell.angle_alpha   90.00
_cell.angle_beta   90.00
_cell.angle_gamma   90.00
#
_symmetry.space_group_name_H-M   'P 1'
#
loop_
_entity.id
_entity.type
_entity.pdbx_description
1 polymer ?
#
loop_
_entity_poly.entity_id
_entity_poly.type
_entity_poly.pdbx_seq_one_letter_code
_entity_poly.pdbx_strand_id
1 'polypeptide(L)'
;MHRRNFIKNSSIASAGFAILPSGTLFANNKIVKVGVIGTGLRGQDHLELLLKRKDTEIVAICDVDEGMLLMAKKLFIDAKKPLPTIITGSNVAYEDLLKIAAIEAVIIATPWEWHAPMCIAALEAGKYVGTEVVLGTTLQQHWDVVQAAEHYKGHVMMLENVCYRRDVMAILNMVRQGMFGELIHLQGGYQHDLRGVKFNDGKTPYDSGVEFGAKGYSEAKWRTNHSMLRNGDLYPTHGIGPIAHFININKGNRFLNICSFASKAKGLHQYVVKKGGNTHPNAAVDFKLGDVVTTSINTANGETILLQHDTNLPRPYSLGFRVQGTNGLWMDINNSLHIEGVTEKHRWDKAQSFLDKYDHPLWKKYSNDAEGAGHGGMDFFVVNAFIESVKRKINTPMDVYDAATWSAITPLSEQSIQLGNQTIEFPDFTKGKWMYNTPIFALGDDY
;
A
#
# COMPACT_ATOMS: atom_id res chain seq x y z
N MET A 1 -30.84 28.36 42.54
CA MET A 1 -31.75 27.21 42.46
C MET A 1 -30.95 25.98 42.05
N HIS A 2 -31.14 24.88 42.78
CA HIS A 2 -30.19 23.80 42.95
C HIS A 2 -30.03 22.84 41.76
N ARG A 3 -28.77 22.59 41.38
CA ARG A 3 -28.29 21.55 40.46
C ARG A 3 -28.26 20.11 41.03
N ARG A 4 -29.22 19.73 41.87
CA ARG A 4 -29.11 18.46 42.64
C ARG A 4 -30.25 17.46 42.47
N ASN A 5 -31.11 17.58 41.46
CA ASN A 5 -32.28 16.66 41.30
C ASN A 5 -32.36 15.94 39.97
N PHE A 6 -31.23 15.71 39.25
CA PHE A 6 -31.27 14.95 37.99
C PHE A 6 -30.64 13.54 38.05
N ILE A 7 -30.24 13.08 39.23
CA ILE A 7 -29.64 11.74 39.36
C ILE A 7 -30.45 10.93 40.40
N LYS A 8 -31.71 10.68 40.11
CA LYS A 8 -32.49 9.74 40.95
C LYS A 8 -33.71 9.09 40.24
N ASN A 9 -33.68 8.86 38.94
CA ASN A 9 -34.67 7.99 38.29
C ASN A 9 -34.08 7.32 37.05
N SER A 10 -33.07 6.51 37.23
CA SER A 10 -32.61 5.53 36.22
C SER A 10 -32.27 4.24 36.92
N SER A 11 -33.30 3.61 37.43
CA SER A 11 -33.19 2.23 37.95
C SER A 11 -34.07 1.35 37.09
N ILE A 12 -33.43 0.31 36.54
CA ILE A 12 -34.02 -0.97 36.11
C ILE A 12 -34.82 -0.94 34.81
N ALA A 13 -34.10 -1.03 33.69
CA ALA A 13 -34.53 -1.88 32.58
C ALA A 13 -33.50 -2.99 32.42
N SER A 14 -33.71 -4.12 33.04
CA SER A 14 -33.00 -5.37 32.77
C SER A 14 -33.35 -5.80 31.35
N ALA A 15 -32.63 -5.27 30.36
CA ALA A 15 -32.60 -5.84 29.05
C ALA A 15 -31.83 -7.15 29.12
N GLY A 16 -32.55 -8.26 29.07
CA GLY A 16 -31.94 -9.58 28.93
C GLY A 16 -31.01 -9.58 27.74
N PHE A 17 -29.73 -9.74 27.99
CA PHE A 17 -28.77 -10.18 26.98
C PHE A 17 -29.27 -11.55 26.51
N ALA A 18 -29.97 -11.58 25.38
CA ALA A 18 -30.09 -12.78 24.61
C ALA A 18 -28.67 -13.16 24.21
N ILE A 19 -28.12 -14.17 24.89
CA ILE A 19 -26.94 -14.90 24.44
C ILE A 19 -27.36 -15.51 23.11
N LEU A 20 -27.07 -14.79 22.02
CA LEU A 20 -27.08 -15.41 20.70
C LEU A 20 -26.10 -16.57 20.81
N PRO A 21 -26.49 -17.80 20.49
CA PRO A 21 -25.54 -18.91 20.48
C PRO A 21 -24.39 -18.47 19.59
N SER A 22 -23.17 -18.63 20.11
CA SER A 22 -21.94 -18.49 19.34
C SER A 22 -22.13 -19.34 18.10
N GLY A 23 -22.52 -18.69 17.01
CA GLY A 23 -22.66 -19.37 15.75
C GLY A 23 -21.29 -20.01 15.50
N THR A 24 -21.26 -21.33 15.51
CA THR A 24 -20.18 -22.10 14.95
C THR A 24 -19.79 -21.39 13.66
N LEU A 25 -18.61 -20.78 13.66
CA LEU A 25 -17.94 -20.33 12.44
C LEU A 25 -17.85 -21.58 11.56
N PHE A 26 -18.87 -21.79 10.74
CA PHE A 26 -18.73 -22.69 9.62
C PHE A 26 -17.52 -22.16 8.87
N ALA A 27 -16.42 -22.87 8.93
CA ALA A 27 -15.30 -22.63 8.04
C ALA A 27 -15.90 -22.63 6.65
N ASN A 28 -16.06 -21.44 6.07
CA ASN A 28 -16.69 -21.28 4.78
C ASN A 28 -15.69 -21.86 3.77
N ASN A 29 -15.86 -23.15 3.43
CA ASN A 29 -15.01 -23.87 2.49
C ASN A 29 -15.15 -23.33 1.06
N LYS A 30 -15.63 -22.08 0.93
CA LYS A 30 -15.76 -21.41 -0.36
C LYS A 30 -14.39 -21.20 -0.97
N ILE A 31 -14.20 -21.74 -2.16
CA ILE A 31 -13.04 -21.47 -3.00
C ILE A 31 -13.29 -20.16 -3.75
N VAL A 32 -12.40 -19.19 -3.57
CA VAL A 32 -12.41 -17.92 -4.30
C VAL A 32 -11.72 -18.11 -5.65
N LYS A 33 -12.41 -17.80 -6.72
CA LYS A 33 -11.89 -17.86 -8.09
C LYS A 33 -11.27 -16.53 -8.50
N VAL A 34 -9.96 -16.54 -8.74
CA VAL A 34 -9.15 -15.34 -8.93
C VAL A 34 -8.59 -15.28 -10.35
N GLY A 35 -8.58 -14.08 -10.95
CA GLY A 35 -7.77 -13.75 -12.12
C GLY A 35 -6.56 -12.90 -11.69
N VAL A 36 -5.41 -13.06 -12.36
CA VAL A 36 -4.24 -12.21 -12.11
C VAL A 36 -3.86 -11.50 -13.40
N ILE A 37 -3.79 -10.16 -13.36
CA ILE A 37 -3.45 -9.29 -14.47
C ILE A 37 -2.09 -8.65 -14.17
N GLY A 38 -1.09 -8.95 -15.02
CA GLY A 38 0.31 -8.66 -14.74
C GLY A 38 0.98 -9.80 -14.00
N THR A 39 1.85 -10.54 -14.70
CA THR A 39 2.61 -11.67 -14.17
C THR A 39 4.11 -11.37 -14.11
N GLY A 40 4.46 -10.08 -14.04
CA GLY A 40 5.81 -9.61 -13.74
C GLY A 40 6.28 -10.09 -12.37
N LEU A 41 7.45 -9.62 -11.89
CA LEU A 41 8.02 -10.12 -10.63
C LEU A 41 7.01 -10.01 -9.47
N ARG A 42 6.34 -8.87 -9.31
CA ARG A 42 5.34 -8.70 -8.25
C ARG A 42 4.10 -9.58 -8.43
N GLY A 43 3.65 -9.75 -9.68
CA GLY A 43 2.54 -10.67 -9.98
C GLY A 43 2.89 -12.12 -9.66
N GLN A 44 4.14 -12.54 -9.82
CA GLN A 44 4.63 -13.86 -9.44
C GLN A 44 4.61 -14.06 -7.93
N ASP A 45 4.97 -13.05 -7.11
CA ASP A 45 4.86 -13.12 -5.66
C ASP A 45 3.39 -13.39 -5.23
N HIS A 46 2.44 -12.69 -5.86
CA HIS A 46 1.01 -12.95 -5.60
C HIS A 46 0.56 -14.33 -6.05
N LEU A 47 1.01 -14.80 -7.22
CA LEU A 47 0.71 -16.15 -7.70
C LEU A 47 1.22 -17.22 -6.72
N GLU A 48 2.45 -17.09 -6.21
CA GLU A 48 3.01 -18.03 -5.23
C GLU A 48 2.16 -18.10 -3.96
N LEU A 49 1.72 -16.94 -3.44
CA LEU A 49 0.89 -16.89 -2.24
C LEU A 49 -0.49 -17.53 -2.49
N LEU A 50 -1.13 -17.23 -3.62
CA LEU A 50 -2.42 -17.81 -4.00
C LEU A 50 -2.32 -19.33 -4.20
N LEU A 51 -1.23 -19.82 -4.82
CA LEU A 51 -1.00 -21.26 -5.07
C LEU A 51 -0.80 -22.07 -3.78
N LYS A 52 -0.27 -21.45 -2.72
CA LYS A 52 -0.12 -22.08 -1.40
C LYS A 52 -1.46 -22.24 -0.65
N ARG A 53 -2.47 -21.43 -1.02
CA ARG A 53 -3.78 -21.47 -0.37
C ARG A 53 -4.61 -22.65 -0.84
N LYS A 54 -5.45 -23.17 0.06
CA LYS A 54 -6.41 -24.25 -0.23
C LYS A 54 -7.79 -23.73 -0.63
N ASP A 55 -8.05 -22.44 -0.39
CA ASP A 55 -9.34 -21.77 -0.59
C ASP A 55 -9.33 -20.75 -1.73
N THR A 56 -8.34 -20.86 -2.62
CA THR A 56 -8.26 -20.07 -3.86
C THR A 56 -8.03 -20.97 -5.07
N GLU A 57 -8.59 -20.58 -6.21
CA GLU A 57 -8.35 -21.15 -7.54
C GLU A 57 -8.00 -20.01 -8.50
N ILE A 58 -6.82 -20.09 -9.12
CA ILE A 58 -6.42 -19.13 -10.16
C ILE A 58 -6.99 -19.62 -11.48
N VAL A 59 -8.03 -18.97 -11.96
CA VAL A 59 -8.78 -19.35 -13.18
C VAL A 59 -8.08 -18.88 -14.45
N ALA A 60 -7.53 -17.67 -14.43
CA ALA A 60 -6.83 -17.09 -15.57
C ALA A 60 -5.70 -16.17 -15.13
N ILE A 61 -4.67 -16.08 -15.98
CA ILE A 61 -3.60 -15.08 -15.88
C ILE A 61 -3.48 -14.33 -17.19
N CYS A 62 -3.14 -13.03 -17.11
CA CYS A 62 -2.98 -12.17 -18.29
C CYS A 62 -1.69 -11.36 -18.18
N ASP A 63 -0.89 -11.36 -19.24
CA ASP A 63 0.27 -10.49 -19.41
C ASP A 63 0.55 -10.30 -20.91
N VAL A 64 1.18 -9.17 -21.26
CA VAL A 64 1.67 -8.90 -22.62
C VAL A 64 3.07 -9.45 -22.86
N ASP A 65 3.82 -9.75 -21.79
CA ASP A 65 5.18 -10.28 -21.85
C ASP A 65 5.17 -11.81 -21.77
N GLU A 66 5.47 -12.47 -22.90
CA GLU A 66 5.50 -13.92 -22.95
C GLU A 66 6.54 -14.55 -22.00
N GLY A 67 7.65 -13.84 -21.77
CA GLY A 67 8.68 -14.29 -20.81
C GLY A 67 8.13 -14.34 -19.37
N MET A 68 7.36 -13.34 -18.97
CA MET A 68 6.70 -13.31 -17.66
C MET A 68 5.63 -14.38 -17.53
N LEU A 69 4.86 -14.65 -18.60
CA LEU A 69 3.90 -15.76 -18.65
C LEU A 69 4.58 -17.12 -18.52
N LEU A 70 5.75 -17.31 -19.15
CA LEU A 70 6.51 -18.57 -19.02
C LEU A 70 6.98 -18.80 -17.58
N MET A 71 7.47 -17.76 -16.92
CA MET A 71 7.86 -17.82 -15.51
C MET A 71 6.64 -18.14 -14.62
N ALA A 72 5.51 -17.46 -14.86
CA ALA A 72 4.29 -17.74 -14.14
C ALA A 72 3.80 -19.19 -14.33
N LYS A 73 3.80 -19.72 -15.55
CA LYS A 73 3.46 -21.14 -15.81
C LYS A 73 4.32 -22.09 -15.00
N LYS A 74 5.62 -21.78 -14.86
CA LYS A 74 6.54 -22.60 -14.07
C LYS A 74 6.09 -22.70 -12.61
N LEU A 75 5.58 -21.62 -12.01
CA LEU A 75 5.06 -21.66 -10.63
C LEU A 75 3.92 -22.66 -10.46
N PHE A 76 2.99 -22.76 -11.43
CA PHE A 76 1.93 -23.76 -11.39
C PHE A 76 2.47 -25.19 -11.50
N ILE A 77 3.44 -25.43 -12.37
CA ILE A 77 4.09 -26.74 -12.54
C ILE A 77 4.79 -27.16 -11.24
N ASP A 78 5.59 -26.25 -10.66
CA ASP A 78 6.34 -26.49 -9.43
C ASP A 78 5.37 -26.73 -8.24
N ALA A 79 4.25 -26.03 -8.20
CA ALA A 79 3.17 -26.23 -7.22
C ALA A 79 2.29 -27.45 -7.49
N LYS A 80 2.50 -28.16 -8.60
CA LYS A 80 1.67 -29.30 -9.05
C LYS A 80 0.18 -28.96 -9.16
N LYS A 81 -0.11 -27.73 -9.64
CA LYS A 81 -1.47 -27.23 -9.87
C LYS A 81 -1.79 -27.22 -11.37
N PRO A 82 -3.06 -27.34 -11.75
CA PRO A 82 -3.48 -27.17 -13.14
C PRO A 82 -3.08 -25.80 -13.67
N LEU A 83 -2.69 -25.73 -14.95
CA LEU A 83 -2.43 -24.45 -15.61
C LEU A 83 -3.74 -23.67 -15.75
N PRO A 84 -3.74 -22.35 -15.47
CA PRO A 84 -4.90 -21.51 -15.68
C PRO A 84 -5.09 -21.19 -17.18
N THR A 85 -6.20 -20.54 -17.52
CA THR A 85 -6.33 -19.93 -18.84
C THR A 85 -5.29 -18.82 -19.02
N ILE A 86 -4.53 -18.90 -20.11
CA ILE A 86 -3.49 -17.89 -20.43
C ILE A 86 -4.05 -16.91 -21.45
N ILE A 87 -3.98 -15.63 -21.12
CA ILE A 87 -4.48 -14.53 -21.96
C ILE A 87 -3.33 -13.58 -22.24
N THR A 88 -3.13 -13.25 -23.51
CA THR A 88 -2.05 -12.38 -24.00
C THR A 88 -2.41 -11.76 -25.33
N GLY A 89 -1.52 -10.97 -25.94
CA GLY A 89 -1.61 -10.49 -27.32
C GLY A 89 -1.77 -8.97 -27.46
N SER A 90 -2.39 -8.29 -26.50
CA SER A 90 -2.51 -6.82 -26.55
C SER A 90 -2.60 -6.21 -25.15
N ASN A 91 -2.39 -4.89 -25.06
CA ASN A 91 -2.52 -4.15 -23.80
C ASN A 91 -3.95 -4.16 -23.24
N VAL A 92 -4.95 -4.52 -24.02
CA VAL A 92 -6.36 -4.64 -23.60
C VAL A 92 -6.83 -6.09 -23.45
N ALA A 93 -5.94 -7.07 -23.61
CA ALA A 93 -6.28 -8.49 -23.49
C ALA A 93 -6.86 -8.86 -22.09
N TYR A 94 -6.59 -8.07 -21.06
CA TYR A 94 -7.18 -8.24 -19.74
C TYR A 94 -8.72 -8.18 -19.74
N GLU A 95 -9.33 -7.49 -20.73
CA GLU A 95 -10.79 -7.46 -20.87
C GLU A 95 -11.37 -8.85 -21.15
N ASP A 96 -10.63 -9.72 -21.84
CA ASP A 96 -11.05 -11.10 -22.07
C ASP A 96 -10.99 -11.93 -20.78
N LEU A 97 -10.02 -11.67 -19.90
CA LEU A 97 -9.99 -12.27 -18.56
C LEU A 97 -11.23 -11.84 -17.76
N LEU A 98 -11.59 -10.56 -17.82
CA LEU A 98 -12.73 -10.02 -17.07
C LEU A 98 -14.09 -10.59 -17.53
N LYS A 99 -14.21 -11.03 -18.78
CA LYS A 99 -15.41 -11.70 -19.34
C LYS A 99 -15.62 -13.11 -18.78
N ILE A 100 -14.62 -13.71 -18.13
CA ILE A 100 -14.77 -15.04 -17.53
C ILE A 100 -15.68 -14.95 -16.31
N ALA A 101 -16.89 -15.44 -16.46
CA ALA A 101 -17.94 -15.33 -15.43
C ALA A 101 -17.56 -16.01 -14.10
N ALA A 102 -16.74 -17.05 -14.14
CA ALA A 102 -16.32 -17.78 -12.96
C ALA A 102 -15.39 -16.97 -12.04
N ILE A 103 -14.67 -15.97 -12.54
CA ILE A 103 -13.78 -15.13 -11.74
C ILE A 103 -14.59 -14.21 -10.83
N GLU A 104 -14.32 -14.27 -9.53
CA GLU A 104 -14.98 -13.43 -8.51
C GLU A 104 -14.11 -12.20 -8.16
N ALA A 105 -12.80 -12.33 -8.27
CA ALA A 105 -11.84 -11.30 -7.89
C ALA A 105 -10.66 -11.26 -8.84
N VAL A 106 -10.04 -10.08 -8.97
CA VAL A 106 -8.80 -9.93 -9.74
C VAL A 106 -7.72 -9.26 -8.90
N ILE A 107 -6.47 -9.67 -9.13
CA ILE A 107 -5.28 -8.98 -8.65
C ILE A 107 -4.60 -8.32 -9.84
N ILE A 108 -4.34 -7.01 -9.73
CA ILE A 108 -3.71 -6.19 -10.77
C ILE A 108 -2.30 -5.82 -10.28
N ALA A 109 -1.28 -6.29 -11.00
CA ALA A 109 0.15 -6.08 -10.71
C ALA A 109 0.92 -5.68 -11.98
N THR A 110 0.37 -4.73 -12.72
CA THR A 110 0.88 -4.19 -13.98
C THR A 110 1.70 -2.91 -13.75
N PRO A 111 2.29 -2.27 -14.79
CA PRO A 111 2.83 -0.92 -14.67
C PRO A 111 1.77 0.10 -14.21
N TRP A 112 2.20 1.15 -13.52
CA TRP A 112 1.33 2.10 -12.79
C TRP A 112 0.24 2.75 -13.65
N GLU A 113 0.54 3.06 -14.91
CA GLU A 113 -0.39 3.69 -15.84
C GLU A 113 -1.62 2.81 -16.17
N TRP A 114 -1.52 1.50 -15.93
CA TRP A 114 -2.57 0.52 -16.22
C TRP A 114 -3.46 0.20 -15.01
N HIS A 115 -3.05 0.54 -13.79
CA HIS A 115 -3.83 0.19 -12.60
C HIS A 115 -5.24 0.78 -12.64
N ALA A 116 -5.39 2.07 -12.84
CA ALA A 116 -6.70 2.72 -12.84
C ALA A 116 -7.63 2.22 -13.95
N PRO A 117 -7.22 2.16 -15.24
CA PRO A 117 -8.07 1.60 -16.31
C PRO A 117 -8.51 0.16 -16.01
N MET A 118 -7.61 -0.69 -15.54
CA MET A 118 -7.92 -2.09 -15.21
C MET A 118 -8.84 -2.21 -13.99
N CYS A 119 -8.68 -1.36 -12.97
CA CYS A 119 -9.59 -1.29 -11.84
C CYS A 119 -11.01 -0.95 -12.28
N ILE A 120 -11.18 0.07 -13.14
CA ILE A 120 -12.48 0.50 -13.65
C ILE A 120 -13.16 -0.63 -14.42
N ALA A 121 -12.45 -1.25 -15.38
CA ALA A 121 -13.00 -2.36 -16.16
C ALA A 121 -13.36 -3.57 -15.29
N ALA A 122 -12.57 -3.87 -14.26
CA ALA A 122 -12.86 -4.96 -13.33
C ALA A 122 -14.09 -4.68 -12.45
N LEU A 123 -14.26 -3.43 -12.02
CA LEU A 123 -15.46 -2.98 -11.29
C LEU A 123 -16.71 -3.07 -12.17
N GLU A 124 -16.62 -2.63 -13.43
CA GLU A 124 -17.70 -2.77 -14.43
C GLU A 124 -18.10 -4.23 -14.65
N ALA A 125 -17.10 -5.13 -14.66
CA ALA A 125 -17.33 -6.58 -14.75
C ALA A 125 -17.81 -7.22 -13.42
N GLY A 126 -18.08 -6.42 -12.37
CA GLY A 126 -18.59 -6.88 -11.09
C GLY A 126 -17.59 -7.70 -10.26
N LYS A 127 -16.29 -7.51 -10.47
CA LYS A 127 -15.24 -8.24 -9.74
C LYS A 127 -14.78 -7.46 -8.51
N TYR A 128 -14.37 -8.17 -7.45
CA TYR A 128 -13.51 -7.57 -6.42
C TYR A 128 -12.14 -7.27 -7.00
N VAL A 129 -11.57 -6.12 -6.65
CA VAL A 129 -10.32 -5.65 -7.22
C VAL A 129 -9.26 -5.51 -6.13
N GLY A 130 -8.19 -6.29 -6.22
CA GLY A 130 -6.94 -6.03 -5.51
C GLY A 130 -5.96 -5.35 -6.47
N THR A 131 -5.49 -4.16 -6.18
CA THR A 131 -4.53 -3.44 -7.02
C THR A 131 -3.23 -3.17 -6.30
N GLU A 132 -2.12 -3.40 -6.98
CA GLU A 132 -0.81 -2.96 -6.52
C GLU A 132 -0.72 -1.42 -6.48
N VAL A 133 0.25 -0.95 -5.76
CA VAL A 133 0.54 0.47 -5.53
C VAL A 133 1.35 1.06 -6.68
N VAL A 134 1.02 2.25 -7.12
CA VAL A 134 0.00 3.21 -6.74
C VAL A 134 -1.28 2.99 -7.56
N LEU A 135 -2.45 3.49 -7.10
CA LEU A 135 -3.74 3.30 -7.80
C LEU A 135 -3.75 3.82 -9.24
N GLY A 136 -3.03 4.88 -9.50
CA GLY A 136 -2.93 5.54 -10.80
C GLY A 136 -1.89 6.65 -10.77
N THR A 137 -1.68 7.32 -11.90
CA THR A 137 -0.62 8.31 -12.08
C THR A 137 -1.13 9.75 -12.15
N THR A 138 -2.44 9.96 -12.24
CA THR A 138 -3.07 11.29 -12.33
C THR A 138 -4.22 11.42 -11.35
N LEU A 139 -4.51 12.66 -10.94
CA LEU A 139 -5.61 12.95 -10.03
C LEU A 139 -6.97 12.54 -10.62
N GLN A 140 -7.15 12.72 -11.94
CA GLN A 140 -8.38 12.32 -12.62
C GLN A 140 -8.60 10.81 -12.55
N GLN A 141 -7.56 10.01 -12.78
CA GLN A 141 -7.66 8.54 -12.64
C GLN A 141 -8.13 8.12 -11.25
N HIS A 142 -7.67 8.80 -10.19
CA HIS A 142 -8.12 8.48 -8.83
C HIS A 142 -9.62 8.76 -8.66
N TRP A 143 -10.12 9.88 -9.16
CA TRP A 143 -11.54 10.19 -9.17
C TRP A 143 -12.36 9.20 -9.99
N ASP A 144 -11.87 8.81 -11.16
CA ASP A 144 -12.57 7.86 -12.05
C ASP A 144 -12.73 6.49 -11.38
N VAL A 145 -11.71 6.00 -10.68
CA VAL A 145 -11.81 4.72 -9.93
C VAL A 145 -12.78 4.83 -8.76
N VAL A 146 -12.74 5.95 -7.99
CA VAL A 146 -13.71 6.18 -6.90
C VAL A 146 -15.13 6.22 -7.43
N GLN A 147 -15.38 6.96 -8.53
CA GLN A 147 -16.70 7.03 -9.16
C GLN A 147 -17.17 5.68 -9.67
N ALA A 148 -16.29 4.90 -10.30
CA ALA A 148 -16.61 3.54 -10.74
C ALA A 148 -16.96 2.62 -9.57
N ALA A 149 -16.17 2.65 -8.48
CA ALA A 149 -16.45 1.86 -7.30
C ALA A 149 -17.81 2.22 -6.66
N GLU A 150 -18.14 3.51 -6.58
CA GLU A 150 -19.44 3.97 -6.08
C GLU A 150 -20.59 3.58 -7.03
N HIS A 151 -20.41 3.76 -8.34
CA HIS A 151 -21.43 3.48 -9.36
C HIS A 151 -21.78 1.99 -9.42
N TYR A 152 -20.76 1.13 -9.50
CA TYR A 152 -20.95 -0.32 -9.58
C TYR A 152 -21.11 -0.99 -8.19
N LYS A 153 -21.05 -0.20 -7.10
CA LYS A 153 -21.03 -0.71 -5.70
C LYS A 153 -19.99 -1.81 -5.52
N GLY A 154 -18.86 -1.63 -6.18
CA GLY A 154 -17.76 -2.59 -6.19
C GLY A 154 -16.72 -2.32 -5.11
N HIS A 155 -15.83 -3.27 -4.90
CA HIS A 155 -14.81 -3.21 -3.87
C HIS A 155 -13.42 -3.17 -4.49
N VAL A 156 -12.64 -2.18 -4.08
CA VAL A 156 -11.21 -2.06 -4.41
C VAL A 156 -10.42 -2.19 -3.13
N MET A 157 -9.36 -2.97 -3.13
CA MET A 157 -8.35 -3.00 -2.08
C MET A 157 -7.01 -2.59 -2.66
N MET A 158 -6.37 -1.58 -2.08
CA MET A 158 -4.96 -1.35 -2.33
C MET A 158 -4.12 -2.40 -1.60
N LEU A 159 -3.23 -3.06 -2.32
CA LEU A 159 -2.40 -4.13 -1.75
C LEU A 159 -1.13 -3.56 -1.10
N GLU A 160 -1.30 -2.56 -0.23
CA GLU A 160 -0.21 -1.91 0.50
C GLU A 160 0.26 -2.79 1.66
N ASN A 161 1.29 -3.57 1.41
CA ASN A 161 1.78 -4.59 2.33
C ASN A 161 2.46 -3.99 3.58
N VAL A 162 3.04 -2.78 3.51
CA VAL A 162 3.74 -2.16 4.64
C VAL A 162 2.79 -1.86 5.80
N CYS A 163 1.49 -1.67 5.53
CA CYS A 163 0.48 -1.55 6.58
C CYS A 163 0.47 -2.77 7.52
N TYR A 164 0.89 -3.94 7.03
CA TYR A 164 0.99 -5.19 7.79
C TYR A 164 2.39 -5.50 8.33
N ARG A 165 3.37 -4.59 8.19
CA ARG A 165 4.70 -4.79 8.77
C ARG A 165 4.59 -4.96 10.29
N ARG A 166 5.24 -5.98 10.85
CA ARG A 166 5.01 -6.42 12.24
C ARG A 166 5.21 -5.31 13.27
N ASP A 167 6.30 -4.56 13.15
CA ASP A 167 6.57 -3.42 14.03
C ASP A 167 5.56 -2.28 13.84
N VAL A 168 5.18 -1.97 12.60
CA VAL A 168 4.13 -0.98 12.27
C VAL A 168 2.81 -1.37 12.92
N MET A 169 2.41 -2.64 12.84
CA MET A 169 1.19 -3.12 13.48
C MET A 169 1.28 -3.13 15.01
N ALA A 170 2.46 -3.41 15.58
CA ALA A 170 2.69 -3.28 17.02
C ALA A 170 2.54 -1.80 17.45
N ILE A 171 3.09 -0.86 16.68
CA ILE A 171 2.91 0.58 16.94
C ILE A 171 1.45 1.00 16.78
N LEU A 172 0.72 0.50 15.76
CA LEU A 172 -0.72 0.75 15.62
C LEU A 172 -1.49 0.28 16.86
N ASN A 173 -1.14 -0.88 17.40
CA ASN A 173 -1.73 -1.41 18.63
C ASN A 173 -1.41 -0.50 19.84
N MET A 174 -0.17 0.01 19.94
CA MET A 174 0.21 0.98 20.97
C MET A 174 -0.52 2.32 20.84
N VAL A 175 -0.69 2.83 19.60
CA VAL A 175 -1.47 4.05 19.31
C VAL A 175 -2.92 3.86 19.77
N ARG A 176 -3.55 2.75 19.40
CA ARG A 176 -4.93 2.44 19.80
C ARG A 176 -5.12 2.28 21.30
N GLN A 177 -4.08 1.89 22.01
CA GLN A 177 -4.07 1.82 23.48
C GLN A 177 -3.72 3.17 24.15
N GLY A 178 -3.56 4.25 23.37
CA GLY A 178 -3.30 5.60 23.89
C GLY A 178 -1.89 5.82 24.44
N MET A 179 -0.94 4.93 24.18
CA MET A 179 0.40 5.02 24.77
C MET A 179 1.19 6.27 24.35
N PHE A 180 0.94 6.76 23.13
CA PHE A 180 1.57 7.98 22.64
C PHE A 180 0.79 9.26 23.02
N GLY A 181 -0.38 9.14 23.67
CA GLY A 181 -1.29 10.25 23.91
C GLY A 181 -1.95 10.74 22.60
N GLU A 182 -2.23 12.03 22.50
CA GLU A 182 -2.72 12.66 21.27
C GLU A 182 -1.57 12.74 20.26
N LEU A 183 -1.79 12.23 19.03
CA LEU A 183 -0.76 12.26 17.98
C LEU A 183 -0.62 13.67 17.41
N ILE A 184 0.62 14.13 17.25
CA ILE A 184 0.96 15.49 16.86
C ILE A 184 1.72 15.54 15.53
N HIS A 185 2.71 14.65 15.36
CA HIS A 185 3.58 14.66 14.19
C HIS A 185 3.97 13.24 13.78
N LEU A 186 3.88 12.97 12.47
CA LEU A 186 4.24 11.67 11.92
C LEU A 186 5.19 11.84 10.74
N GLN A 187 6.08 10.88 10.56
CA GLN A 187 6.98 10.84 9.41
C GLN A 187 6.95 9.44 8.78
N GLY A 188 7.25 9.38 7.49
CA GLY A 188 7.43 8.16 6.74
C GLY A 188 7.98 8.44 5.36
N GLY A 189 8.03 7.43 4.52
CA GLY A 189 8.48 7.62 3.14
C GLY A 189 8.84 6.33 2.44
N TYR A 190 9.41 6.45 1.26
CA TYR A 190 10.01 5.35 0.53
C TYR A 190 11.46 5.68 0.20
N GLN A 191 12.35 5.17 1.01
CA GLN A 191 13.76 5.47 1.00
C GLN A 191 14.53 4.19 0.68
N HIS A 192 14.76 3.94 -0.60
CA HIS A 192 15.27 2.69 -1.13
C HIS A 192 16.19 2.96 -2.34
N ASP A 193 17.41 2.46 -2.33
CA ASP A 193 18.28 2.53 -3.50
C ASP A 193 17.69 1.68 -4.63
N LEU A 194 16.95 2.30 -5.54
CA LEU A 194 16.35 1.63 -6.69
C LEU A 194 17.14 1.76 -7.99
N ARG A 195 18.38 2.24 -7.93
CA ARG A 195 19.19 2.40 -9.15
C ARG A 195 19.39 1.08 -9.88
N GLY A 196 19.62 0.00 -9.13
CA GLY A 196 19.73 -1.35 -9.69
C GLY A 196 18.42 -1.96 -10.20
N VAL A 197 17.26 -1.43 -9.77
CA VAL A 197 15.93 -1.81 -10.29
C VAL A 197 15.58 -1.01 -11.54
N LYS A 198 15.92 0.29 -11.54
CA LYS A 198 15.66 1.24 -12.62
C LYS A 198 16.50 0.98 -13.86
N PHE A 199 17.65 0.35 -13.68
CA PHE A 199 18.60 0.04 -14.75
C PHE A 199 19.07 -1.41 -14.67
N ASN A 200 19.17 -2.07 -15.84
CA ASN A 200 19.71 -3.42 -15.94
C ASN A 200 20.33 -3.67 -17.31
N ASP A 201 20.68 -4.92 -17.63
CA ASP A 201 21.30 -5.33 -18.90
C ASP A 201 20.27 -5.75 -19.99
N GLY A 202 18.98 -5.56 -19.72
CA GLY A 202 17.90 -6.03 -20.59
C GLY A 202 17.54 -7.51 -20.47
N LYS A 203 18.17 -8.24 -19.56
CA LYS A 203 17.98 -9.71 -19.36
C LYS A 203 17.79 -10.10 -17.91
N THR A 204 18.51 -9.43 -17.02
CA THR A 204 18.51 -9.69 -15.57
C THR A 204 17.82 -8.55 -14.84
N PRO A 205 16.91 -8.81 -13.89
CA PRO A 205 16.05 -7.75 -13.33
C PRO A 205 16.79 -6.71 -12.48
N TYR A 206 17.93 -7.05 -11.88
CA TYR A 206 18.59 -6.19 -10.88
C TYR A 206 20.10 -6.04 -11.13
N ASP A 207 20.64 -4.85 -10.86
CA ASP A 207 22.07 -4.50 -10.71
C ASP A 207 23.02 -4.85 -11.86
N SER A 208 22.51 -5.24 -13.02
CA SER A 208 23.26 -5.87 -14.09
C SER A 208 23.74 -4.93 -15.20
N GLY A 209 23.28 -3.66 -15.26
CA GLY A 209 23.62 -2.75 -16.34
C GLY A 209 23.06 -1.35 -16.19
N VAL A 210 22.84 -0.66 -17.33
CA VAL A 210 22.34 0.72 -17.39
C VAL A 210 21.26 0.93 -18.47
N GLU A 211 20.69 -0.16 -18.98
CA GLU A 211 19.60 -0.08 -19.95
C GLU A 211 18.25 0.11 -19.23
N PHE A 212 17.32 0.80 -19.89
CA PHE A 212 15.93 1.01 -19.46
C PHE A 212 15.01 1.23 -20.66
N GLY A 213 13.70 1.41 -20.41
CA GLY A 213 12.71 1.53 -21.47
C GLY A 213 12.65 0.26 -22.32
N ALA A 214 12.52 0.38 -23.64
CA ALA A 214 12.41 -0.77 -24.55
C ALA A 214 13.59 -1.75 -24.46
N LYS A 215 14.76 -1.31 -24.03
CA LYS A 215 15.95 -2.13 -23.85
C LYS A 215 16.08 -2.72 -22.44
N GLY A 216 15.29 -2.25 -21.49
CA GLY A 216 15.29 -2.75 -20.13
C GLY A 216 14.55 -4.07 -19.99
N TYR A 217 14.72 -4.72 -18.86
CA TYR A 217 14.00 -5.93 -18.46
C TYR A 217 13.15 -5.65 -17.22
N SER A 218 11.98 -6.28 -17.11
CA SER A 218 11.08 -6.14 -15.95
C SER A 218 10.78 -4.67 -15.64
N GLU A 219 10.95 -4.20 -14.41
CA GLU A 219 10.61 -2.86 -13.96
C GLU A 219 11.40 -1.75 -14.69
N ALA A 220 12.62 -2.00 -15.12
CA ALA A 220 13.40 -1.03 -15.89
C ALA A 220 12.74 -0.68 -17.25
N LYS A 221 11.83 -1.53 -17.76
CA LYS A 221 11.06 -1.23 -18.98
C LYS A 221 10.16 0.00 -18.83
N TRP A 222 9.62 0.24 -17.66
CA TRP A 222 8.59 1.27 -17.46
C TRP A 222 8.90 2.25 -16.31
N ARG A 223 9.41 1.77 -15.17
CA ARG A 223 9.61 2.58 -13.94
C ARG A 223 10.57 3.75 -14.16
N THR A 224 11.62 3.57 -14.92
CA THR A 224 12.65 4.60 -15.16
C THR A 224 12.11 5.75 -16.03
N ASN A 225 11.15 5.48 -16.91
CA ASN A 225 10.45 6.51 -17.67
C ASN A 225 9.75 7.52 -16.76
N HIS A 226 9.17 7.07 -15.67
CA HIS A 226 8.59 7.99 -14.66
C HIS A 226 9.67 8.88 -14.02
N SER A 227 10.86 8.33 -13.70
CA SER A 227 11.97 9.13 -13.18
C SER A 227 12.54 10.11 -14.20
N MET A 228 12.47 9.80 -15.49
CA MET A 228 12.88 10.69 -16.57
C MET A 228 11.89 11.84 -16.80
N LEU A 229 10.58 11.58 -16.68
CA LEU A 229 9.53 12.51 -17.13
C LEU A 229 8.88 13.29 -15.99
N ARG A 230 8.95 12.82 -14.74
CA ARG A 230 8.17 13.30 -13.60
C ARG A 230 9.07 13.75 -12.46
N ASN A 231 8.59 14.68 -11.62
CA ASN A 231 9.31 15.20 -10.46
C ASN A 231 8.35 15.37 -9.28
N GLY A 232 8.28 14.38 -8.41
CA GLY A 232 7.40 14.32 -7.24
C GLY A 232 7.64 13.08 -6.40
N ASP A 233 6.85 12.87 -5.37
CA ASP A 233 6.83 11.62 -4.62
C ASP A 233 6.11 10.54 -5.44
N LEU A 234 6.87 9.73 -6.18
CA LEU A 234 6.30 8.75 -7.11
C LEU A 234 5.82 7.45 -6.43
N TYR A 235 6.09 7.28 -5.12
CA TYR A 235 5.75 6.04 -4.41
C TYR A 235 5.41 6.28 -2.93
N PRO A 236 4.38 7.12 -2.63
CA PRO A 236 4.09 7.58 -1.28
C PRO A 236 3.45 6.53 -0.38
N THR A 237 2.83 5.49 -0.95
CA THR A 237 1.90 4.60 -0.24
C THR A 237 2.56 3.83 0.90
N HIS A 238 3.80 3.38 0.73
CA HIS A 238 4.56 2.70 1.78
C HIS A 238 4.80 3.57 3.02
N GLY A 239 4.99 4.88 2.82
CA GLY A 239 5.13 5.82 3.93
C GLY A 239 3.81 6.26 4.52
N ILE A 240 2.84 6.63 3.66
CA ILE A 240 1.59 7.23 4.11
C ILE A 240 0.53 6.22 4.58
N GLY A 241 0.51 4.99 4.03
CA GLY A 241 -0.49 3.99 4.38
C GLY A 241 -0.54 3.68 5.88
N PRO A 242 0.59 3.28 6.51
CA PRO A 242 0.63 3.10 7.96
C PRO A 242 0.25 4.36 8.74
N ILE A 243 0.76 5.53 8.34
CA ILE A 243 0.44 6.81 8.99
C ILE A 243 -1.07 7.09 8.93
N ALA A 244 -1.70 6.84 7.78
CA ALA A 244 -3.12 7.03 7.59
C ALA A 244 -3.96 6.19 8.56
N HIS A 245 -3.51 4.96 8.86
CA HIS A 245 -4.17 4.12 9.87
C HIS A 245 -3.91 4.57 11.31
N PHE A 246 -2.75 5.15 11.62
CA PHE A 246 -2.46 5.69 12.96
C PHE A 246 -3.39 6.85 13.33
N ILE A 247 -3.78 7.68 12.36
CA ILE A 247 -4.59 8.89 12.58
C ILE A 247 -5.96 8.85 11.86
N ASN A 248 -6.39 7.64 11.47
CA ASN A 248 -7.73 7.38 10.91
C ASN A 248 -8.11 8.24 9.70
N ILE A 249 -7.20 8.46 8.74
CA ILE A 249 -7.51 9.17 7.49
C ILE A 249 -8.66 8.48 6.76
N ASN A 250 -9.59 9.26 6.20
CA ASN A 250 -10.87 8.87 5.61
C ASN A 250 -11.90 8.27 6.60
N LYS A 251 -11.56 8.21 7.91
CA LYS A 251 -12.33 7.52 8.96
C LYS A 251 -12.27 8.32 10.28
N GLY A 252 -12.69 9.58 10.23
CA GLY A 252 -12.64 10.56 11.33
C GLY A 252 -11.59 11.66 11.14
N ASN A 253 -10.77 11.59 10.08
CA ASN A 253 -9.75 12.56 9.73
C ASN A 253 -9.55 12.62 8.21
N ARG A 254 -8.90 13.66 7.68
CA ARG A 254 -8.54 13.79 6.25
C ARG A 254 -7.29 14.66 6.06
N PHE A 255 -6.65 14.53 4.92
CA PHE A 255 -5.63 15.51 4.50
C PHE A 255 -6.31 16.81 4.03
N LEU A 256 -5.74 17.95 4.41
CA LEU A 256 -6.26 19.27 4.03
C LEU A 256 -5.44 19.90 2.91
N ASN A 257 -4.14 19.83 3.03
CA ASN A 257 -3.23 20.44 2.04
C ASN A 257 -1.87 19.74 2.04
N ILE A 258 -1.12 19.94 0.97
CA ILE A 258 0.19 19.35 0.71
C ILE A 258 1.14 20.41 0.13
N CYS A 259 2.42 20.34 0.55
CA CYS A 259 3.50 21.15 0.00
C CYS A 259 4.73 20.26 -0.20
N SER A 260 5.40 20.38 -1.35
CA SER A 260 6.51 19.47 -1.69
C SER A 260 7.70 20.24 -2.24
N PHE A 261 8.90 19.72 -1.95
CA PHE A 261 10.20 20.23 -2.39
C PHE A 261 10.99 19.09 -3.01
N ALA A 262 11.60 19.33 -4.16
CA ALA A 262 12.52 18.39 -4.81
C ALA A 262 13.93 18.91 -4.77
N SER A 263 14.89 18.04 -4.46
CA SER A 263 16.31 18.30 -4.62
C SER A 263 16.71 18.31 -6.10
N LYS A 264 17.95 18.67 -6.40
CA LYS A 264 18.52 18.45 -7.74
C LYS A 264 18.55 16.95 -8.09
N ALA A 265 18.43 16.63 -9.38
CA ALA A 265 18.54 15.27 -9.92
C ALA A 265 19.99 15.01 -10.40
N LYS A 266 20.73 14.13 -9.75
CA LYS A 266 22.10 13.75 -10.10
C LYS A 266 22.39 12.25 -9.96
N GLY A 267 21.71 11.58 -9.05
CA GLY A 267 22.04 10.20 -8.67
C GLY A 267 21.93 9.22 -9.82
N LEU A 268 20.84 9.27 -10.61
CA LEU A 268 20.65 8.37 -11.76
C LEU A 268 21.66 8.61 -12.86
N HIS A 269 21.93 9.87 -13.21
CA HIS A 269 22.93 10.22 -14.21
C HIS A 269 24.33 9.70 -13.78
N GLN A 270 24.73 9.97 -12.54
CA GLN A 270 26.02 9.49 -12.03
C GLN A 270 26.12 7.96 -12.01
N TYR A 271 25.02 7.26 -11.72
CA TYR A 271 24.99 5.80 -11.77
C TYR A 271 25.21 5.28 -13.18
N VAL A 272 24.54 5.86 -14.18
CA VAL A 272 24.73 5.51 -15.60
C VAL A 272 26.16 5.75 -16.04
N VAL A 273 26.73 6.94 -15.76
CA VAL A 273 28.11 7.28 -16.10
C VAL A 273 29.12 6.34 -15.44
N LYS A 274 28.93 6.05 -14.14
CA LYS A 274 29.84 5.17 -13.39
C LYS A 274 29.85 3.73 -13.91
N LYS A 275 28.69 3.18 -14.28
CA LYS A 275 28.57 1.79 -14.74
C LYS A 275 28.67 1.62 -16.25
N GLY A 276 28.11 2.55 -17.02
CA GLY A 276 28.06 2.47 -18.49
C GLY A 276 29.13 3.30 -19.22
N GLY A 277 29.75 4.25 -18.53
CA GLY A 277 30.69 5.22 -19.11
C GLY A 277 30.01 6.47 -19.69
N ASN A 278 30.79 7.53 -19.91
CA ASN A 278 30.31 8.80 -20.43
C ASN A 278 29.77 8.72 -21.88
N THR A 279 30.20 7.73 -22.64
CA THR A 279 29.80 7.53 -24.04
C THR A 279 28.54 6.68 -24.19
N HIS A 280 28.02 6.12 -23.10
CA HIS A 280 26.79 5.35 -23.15
C HIS A 280 25.60 6.27 -23.51
N PRO A 281 24.70 5.89 -24.44
CA PRO A 281 23.56 6.72 -24.82
C PRO A 281 22.72 7.25 -23.65
N ASN A 282 22.52 6.42 -22.63
CA ASN A 282 21.76 6.80 -21.44
C ASN A 282 22.49 7.81 -20.53
N ALA A 283 23.79 8.07 -20.74
CA ALA A 283 24.51 9.14 -20.04
C ALA A 283 24.08 10.55 -20.51
N ALA A 284 23.45 10.66 -21.69
CA ALA A 284 22.90 11.91 -22.19
C ALA A 284 21.45 12.18 -21.75
N VAL A 285 20.83 11.25 -21.02
CA VAL A 285 19.43 11.38 -20.55
C VAL A 285 19.36 12.37 -19.40
N ASP A 286 18.42 13.31 -19.50
CA ASP A 286 18.06 14.24 -18.43
C ASP A 286 16.94 13.65 -17.58
N PHE A 287 17.26 13.27 -16.33
CA PHE A 287 16.27 12.75 -15.38
C PHE A 287 15.69 13.92 -14.58
N LYS A 288 14.36 14.07 -14.62
CA LYS A 288 13.65 15.17 -13.95
C LYS A 288 13.42 14.91 -12.47
N LEU A 289 13.31 13.64 -12.07
CA LEU A 289 13.02 13.28 -10.67
C LEU A 289 14.15 13.73 -9.76
N GLY A 290 13.88 14.68 -8.87
CA GLY A 290 14.80 15.06 -7.81
C GLY A 290 15.26 13.83 -7.01
N ASP A 291 16.52 13.83 -6.58
CA ASP A 291 17.08 12.66 -5.88
C ASP A 291 16.38 12.40 -4.56
N VAL A 292 15.95 13.48 -3.87
CA VAL A 292 15.09 13.43 -2.69
C VAL A 292 13.93 14.39 -2.88
N VAL A 293 12.71 13.89 -2.69
CA VAL A 293 11.48 14.71 -2.61
C VAL A 293 10.98 14.67 -1.18
N THR A 294 10.75 15.85 -0.61
CA THR A 294 10.21 16.02 0.76
C THR A 294 8.84 16.64 0.67
N THR A 295 7.85 16.02 1.29
CA THR A 295 6.45 16.43 1.23
C THR A 295 5.90 16.62 2.63
N SER A 296 5.27 17.76 2.89
CA SER A 296 4.56 18.09 4.13
C SER A 296 3.05 18.07 3.89
N ILE A 297 2.29 17.47 4.81
CA ILE A 297 0.83 17.38 4.75
C ILE A 297 0.25 17.80 6.09
N ASN A 298 -0.83 18.60 6.08
CA ASN A 298 -1.64 18.90 7.25
C ASN A 298 -2.96 18.15 7.21
N THR A 299 -3.48 17.79 8.38
CA THR A 299 -4.71 17.04 8.54
C THR A 299 -5.83 17.87 9.18
N ALA A 300 -7.07 17.40 9.09
CA ALA A 300 -8.23 18.08 9.66
C ALA A 300 -8.19 18.12 11.21
N ASN A 301 -7.60 17.10 11.84
CA ASN A 301 -7.48 17.07 13.30
C ASN A 301 -6.23 17.80 13.83
N GLY A 302 -5.38 18.32 12.93
CA GLY A 302 -4.25 19.21 13.28
C GLY A 302 -2.88 18.52 13.30
N GLU A 303 -2.79 17.22 13.03
CA GLU A 303 -1.50 16.54 12.92
C GLU A 303 -0.75 17.02 11.66
N THR A 304 0.57 17.00 11.75
CA THR A 304 1.46 17.23 10.62
C THR A 304 2.15 15.95 10.18
N ILE A 305 2.33 15.79 8.87
CA ILE A 305 3.01 14.62 8.30
C ILE A 305 4.17 15.09 7.43
N LEU A 306 5.29 14.40 7.53
CA LEU A 306 6.45 14.58 6.66
C LEU A 306 6.75 13.27 5.93
N LEU A 307 6.76 13.31 4.59
CA LEU A 307 7.14 12.17 3.75
C LEU A 307 8.45 12.45 3.02
N GLN A 308 9.22 11.39 2.78
CA GLN A 308 10.41 11.44 1.95
C GLN A 308 10.42 10.33 0.90
N HIS A 309 10.59 10.71 -0.36
CA HIS A 309 10.86 9.82 -1.47
C HIS A 309 12.34 9.94 -1.87
N ASP A 310 13.13 8.88 -1.69
CA ASP A 310 14.57 8.84 -1.99
C ASP A 310 14.91 7.49 -2.62
N THR A 311 14.96 7.46 -3.96
CA THR A 311 15.12 6.22 -4.73
C THR A 311 16.27 6.27 -5.75
N ASN A 312 17.03 7.36 -5.77
CA ASN A 312 18.06 7.64 -6.78
C ASN A 312 19.49 7.66 -6.22
N LEU A 313 19.64 7.54 -4.90
CA LEU A 313 20.92 7.65 -4.20
C LEU A 313 21.30 6.34 -3.49
N PRO A 314 22.61 6.13 -3.23
CA PRO A 314 23.06 4.95 -2.49
C PRO A 314 22.66 5.05 -1.02
N ARG A 315 21.88 4.07 -0.57
CA ARG A 315 21.43 3.99 0.82
C ARG A 315 20.95 2.59 1.19
N PRO A 316 20.94 2.20 2.48
CA PRO A 316 20.12 1.08 2.97
C PRO A 316 18.63 1.40 2.86
N TYR A 317 17.81 0.36 2.74
CA TYR A 317 16.35 0.48 2.78
C TYR A 317 15.88 1.03 4.13
N SER A 318 14.94 1.97 4.09
CA SER A 318 14.28 2.52 5.26
C SER A 318 12.93 3.14 4.84
N LEU A 319 11.97 3.14 5.74
CA LEU A 319 10.71 3.90 5.58
C LEU A 319 10.70 5.18 6.42
N GLY A 320 11.66 5.32 7.34
CA GLY A 320 11.86 6.53 8.12
C GLY A 320 10.71 6.89 9.05
N PHE A 321 9.96 5.89 9.53
CA PHE A 321 8.81 6.15 10.38
C PHE A 321 9.18 6.84 11.68
N ARG A 322 8.37 7.83 12.01
CA ARG A 322 8.28 8.48 13.31
C ARG A 322 6.82 8.62 13.68
N VAL A 323 6.48 8.24 14.90
CA VAL A 323 5.17 8.48 15.51
C VAL A 323 5.40 9.27 16.77
N GLN A 324 4.90 10.50 16.84
CA GLN A 324 5.06 11.37 17.98
C GLN A 324 3.72 11.93 18.45
N GLY A 325 3.45 11.74 19.71
CA GLY A 325 2.29 12.30 20.41
C GLY A 325 2.69 13.03 21.68
N THR A 326 1.70 13.40 22.47
CA THR A 326 1.88 14.16 23.71
C THR A 326 2.59 13.36 24.81
N ASN A 327 2.54 12.03 24.76
CA ASN A 327 3.10 11.15 25.80
C ASN A 327 4.28 10.30 25.30
N GLY A 328 4.65 10.37 24.02
CA GLY A 328 5.73 9.53 23.55
C GLY A 328 6.13 9.73 22.09
N LEU A 329 7.21 9.05 21.75
CA LEU A 329 7.83 9.10 20.44
C LEU A 329 8.44 7.74 20.10
N TRP A 330 8.17 7.25 18.89
CA TRP A 330 8.84 6.11 18.29
C TRP A 330 9.52 6.51 16.98
N MET A 331 10.69 5.90 16.70
CA MET A 331 11.42 6.03 15.43
C MET A 331 11.93 4.66 14.98
N ASP A 332 11.64 4.26 13.73
CA ASP A 332 12.05 2.96 13.20
C ASP A 332 13.55 2.88 12.85
N ILE A 333 14.15 3.96 12.37
CA ILE A 333 15.55 3.97 11.89
C ILE A 333 16.54 3.52 12.98
N ASN A 334 16.34 3.98 14.21
CA ASN A 334 17.17 3.61 15.36
C ASN A 334 16.52 2.54 16.25
N ASN A 335 15.37 2.01 15.85
CA ASN A 335 14.54 1.06 16.58
C ASN A 335 14.39 1.44 18.05
N SER A 336 14.00 2.68 18.30
CA SER A 336 13.91 3.25 19.66
C SER A 336 12.62 4.01 19.88
N LEU A 337 12.27 4.14 21.17
CA LEU A 337 11.11 4.91 21.60
C LEU A 337 11.40 5.60 22.94
N HIS A 338 10.53 6.56 23.25
CA HIS A 338 10.42 7.17 24.58
C HIS A 338 8.94 7.30 24.92
N ILE A 339 8.54 6.83 26.09
CA ILE A 339 7.17 6.98 26.64
C ILE A 339 7.28 7.64 28.01
N GLU A 340 6.63 8.79 28.18
CA GLU A 340 6.67 9.55 29.41
C GLU A 340 6.14 8.73 30.60
N GLY A 341 6.86 8.76 31.71
CA GLY A 341 6.51 7.99 32.91
C GLY A 341 6.76 6.49 32.83
N VAL A 342 7.20 5.96 31.67
CA VAL A 342 7.48 4.52 31.48
C VAL A 342 8.96 4.28 31.20
N THR A 343 9.57 5.07 30.30
CA THR A 343 10.99 4.98 29.96
C THR A 343 11.81 6.02 30.73
N GLU A 344 13.13 5.85 30.78
CA GLU A 344 14.00 6.78 31.49
C GLU A 344 13.98 8.17 30.84
N LYS A 345 13.85 9.21 31.63
CA LYS A 345 13.77 10.60 31.16
C LYS A 345 15.03 11.00 30.39
N HIS A 346 14.86 11.67 29.24
CA HIS A 346 15.93 12.12 28.33
C HIS A 346 16.77 11.00 27.70
N ARG A 347 16.25 9.76 27.65
CA ARG A 347 16.90 8.63 27.01
C ARG A 347 16.01 7.96 25.98
N TRP A 348 16.66 7.36 24.99
CA TRP A 348 16.05 6.44 24.06
C TRP A 348 16.11 5.02 24.63
N ASP A 349 14.99 4.36 24.72
CA ASP A 349 14.93 2.93 25.00
C ASP A 349 14.82 2.15 23.68
N LYS A 350 15.35 0.92 23.66
CA LYS A 350 15.17 0.03 22.52
C LYS A 350 13.68 -0.32 22.38
N ALA A 351 13.15 -0.16 21.17
CA ALA A 351 11.73 -0.42 20.93
C ALA A 351 11.36 -1.90 21.04
N GLN A 352 12.31 -2.84 20.87
CA GLN A 352 12.02 -4.27 20.72
C GLN A 352 11.16 -4.85 21.84
N SER A 353 11.45 -4.56 23.10
CA SER A 353 10.68 -5.07 24.24
C SER A 353 9.22 -4.59 24.23
N PHE A 354 8.99 -3.38 23.73
CA PHE A 354 7.64 -2.84 23.55
C PHE A 354 6.94 -3.46 22.34
N LEU A 355 7.64 -3.59 21.22
CA LEU A 355 7.10 -4.23 20.01
C LEU A 355 6.66 -5.67 20.31
N ASP A 356 7.45 -6.44 21.07
CA ASP A 356 7.12 -7.80 21.48
C ASP A 356 5.90 -7.84 22.42
N LYS A 357 5.86 -6.93 23.40
CA LYS A 357 4.76 -6.84 24.36
C LYS A 357 3.45 -6.44 23.69
N TYR A 358 3.50 -5.48 22.77
CA TYR A 358 2.35 -4.93 22.06
C TYR A 358 2.18 -5.51 20.65
N ASP A 359 2.84 -6.62 20.35
CA ASP A 359 2.69 -7.33 19.09
C ASP A 359 1.20 -7.50 18.74
N HIS A 360 0.87 -7.24 17.48
CA HIS A 360 -0.52 -7.17 17.07
C HIS A 360 -1.19 -8.56 17.16
N PRO A 361 -2.46 -8.67 17.62
CA PRO A 361 -3.16 -9.96 17.70
C PRO A 361 -3.17 -10.74 16.39
N LEU A 362 -3.27 -10.07 15.25
CA LEU A 362 -3.22 -10.67 13.93
C LEU A 362 -1.87 -11.37 13.67
N TRP A 363 -0.74 -10.73 14.02
CA TRP A 363 0.59 -11.34 13.93
C TRP A 363 0.77 -12.49 14.90
N LYS A 364 0.28 -12.37 16.12
CA LYS A 364 0.31 -13.48 17.09
C LYS A 364 -0.43 -14.71 16.58
N LYS A 365 -1.55 -14.50 15.86
CA LYS A 365 -2.39 -15.58 15.33
C LYS A 365 -1.75 -16.29 14.13
N TYR A 366 -1.12 -15.54 13.21
CA TYR A 366 -0.71 -16.04 11.90
C TYR A 366 0.82 -15.96 11.66
N SER A 367 1.64 -15.75 12.69
CA SER A 367 3.11 -15.62 12.52
C SER A 367 3.74 -16.82 11.80
N ASN A 368 3.31 -18.04 12.11
CA ASN A 368 3.82 -19.25 11.47
C ASN A 368 3.42 -19.36 10.00
N ASP A 369 2.21 -18.90 9.66
CA ASP A 369 1.72 -18.94 8.27
C ASP A 369 2.38 -17.84 7.41
N ALA A 370 2.78 -16.73 8.03
CA ALA A 370 3.46 -15.62 7.39
C ALA A 370 4.97 -15.87 7.20
N GLU A 371 5.55 -16.87 7.89
CA GLU A 371 6.97 -17.19 7.76
C GLU A 371 7.30 -17.63 6.33
N GLY A 372 8.31 -16.98 5.73
CA GLY A 372 8.72 -17.25 4.35
C GLY A 372 7.77 -16.74 3.26
N ALA A 373 6.73 -15.98 3.62
CA ALA A 373 5.81 -15.36 2.68
C ALA A 373 6.27 -13.93 2.37
N GLY A 374 7.16 -13.73 1.42
CA GLY A 374 7.60 -12.43 0.86
C GLY A 374 7.65 -11.21 1.81
N HIS A 375 8.62 -10.31 1.63
CA HIS A 375 8.76 -9.06 2.39
C HIS A 375 8.60 -9.22 3.93
N GLY A 376 9.22 -10.28 4.50
CA GLY A 376 9.15 -10.51 5.94
C GLY A 376 7.76 -10.93 6.46
N GLY A 377 6.92 -11.51 5.59
CA GLY A 377 5.57 -11.99 5.93
C GLY A 377 4.44 -11.00 5.64
N MET A 378 4.74 -9.74 5.32
CA MET A 378 3.70 -8.73 5.04
C MET A 378 2.77 -9.14 3.90
N ASP A 379 3.30 -9.77 2.86
CA ASP A 379 2.54 -10.17 1.68
C ASP A 379 1.48 -11.25 1.99
N PHE A 380 1.75 -12.11 2.97
CA PHE A 380 0.76 -13.06 3.47
C PHE A 380 -0.49 -12.31 3.98
N PHE A 381 -0.31 -11.32 4.82
CA PHE A 381 -1.45 -10.61 5.43
C PHE A 381 -2.27 -9.83 4.40
N VAL A 382 -1.61 -9.11 3.48
CA VAL A 382 -2.32 -8.30 2.49
C VAL A 382 -3.14 -9.16 1.52
N VAL A 383 -2.59 -10.29 1.07
CA VAL A 383 -3.32 -11.23 0.20
C VAL A 383 -4.45 -11.90 0.97
N ASN A 384 -4.21 -12.30 2.22
CA ASN A 384 -5.25 -12.90 3.06
C ASN A 384 -6.40 -11.93 3.32
N ALA A 385 -6.12 -10.67 3.66
CA ALA A 385 -7.12 -9.65 3.86
C ALA A 385 -8.02 -9.47 2.62
N PHE A 386 -7.41 -9.46 1.44
CA PHE A 386 -8.16 -9.39 0.18
C PHE A 386 -9.04 -10.62 -0.02
N ILE A 387 -8.49 -11.82 0.06
CA ILE A 387 -9.26 -13.06 -0.15
C ILE A 387 -10.38 -13.22 0.89
N GLU A 388 -10.13 -12.91 2.16
CA GLU A 388 -11.16 -12.96 3.19
C GLU A 388 -12.28 -11.94 2.94
N SER A 389 -11.97 -10.73 2.46
CA SER A 389 -12.99 -9.75 2.07
C SER A 389 -13.89 -10.28 0.95
N VAL A 390 -13.32 -10.95 -0.06
CA VAL A 390 -14.06 -11.59 -1.16
C VAL A 390 -14.95 -12.73 -0.65
N LYS A 391 -14.41 -13.60 0.21
CA LYS A 391 -15.17 -14.75 0.79
C LYS A 391 -16.38 -14.30 1.60
N ARG A 392 -16.15 -13.28 2.41
CA ARG A 392 -17.18 -12.74 3.33
C ARG A 392 -18.10 -11.74 2.65
N LYS A 393 -17.78 -11.27 1.44
CA LYS A 393 -18.49 -10.21 0.70
C LYS A 393 -18.63 -8.93 1.51
N ILE A 394 -17.53 -8.48 2.10
CA ILE A 394 -17.43 -7.27 2.93
C ILE A 394 -16.51 -6.23 2.29
N ASN A 395 -16.54 -5.02 2.84
CA ASN A 395 -15.60 -3.97 2.46
C ASN A 395 -14.15 -4.40 2.74
N THR A 396 -13.25 -3.96 1.88
CA THR A 396 -11.82 -4.21 2.01
C THR A 396 -11.19 -3.28 3.06
N PRO A 397 -10.20 -3.72 3.85
CA PRO A 397 -9.65 -2.92 4.94
C PRO A 397 -8.87 -1.68 4.49
N MET A 398 -8.34 -1.70 3.27
CA MET A 398 -7.72 -0.56 2.58
C MET A 398 -8.52 -0.28 1.31
N ASP A 399 -9.58 0.50 1.47
CA ASP A 399 -10.62 0.66 0.45
C ASP A 399 -10.24 1.65 -0.68
N VAL A 400 -11.17 1.88 -1.60
CA VAL A 400 -10.96 2.76 -2.74
C VAL A 400 -10.62 4.20 -2.32
N TYR A 401 -11.15 4.67 -1.20
CA TYR A 401 -10.86 6.01 -0.70
C TYR A 401 -9.44 6.10 -0.15
N ASP A 402 -8.97 5.07 0.55
CA ASP A 402 -7.58 4.95 1.00
C ASP A 402 -6.65 4.90 -0.21
N ALA A 403 -6.95 4.05 -1.19
CA ALA A 403 -6.18 3.91 -2.43
C ALA A 403 -6.04 5.25 -3.18
N ALA A 404 -7.14 5.98 -3.37
CA ALA A 404 -7.15 7.26 -4.05
C ALA A 404 -6.41 8.34 -3.24
N THR A 405 -6.67 8.43 -1.94
CA THR A 405 -6.07 9.44 -1.04
C THR A 405 -4.55 9.27 -0.96
N TRP A 406 -4.07 8.05 -0.76
CA TRP A 406 -2.63 7.81 -0.64
C TRP A 406 -1.90 8.03 -1.97
N SER A 407 -2.49 7.60 -3.08
CA SER A 407 -1.89 7.75 -4.41
C SER A 407 -1.94 9.19 -4.94
N ALA A 408 -2.90 10.01 -4.50
CA ALA A 408 -3.02 11.40 -4.92
C ALA A 408 -1.84 12.27 -4.47
N ILE A 409 -1.06 11.85 -3.48
CA ILE A 409 0.18 12.51 -3.07
C ILE A 409 1.13 12.64 -4.26
N THR A 410 1.19 11.64 -5.15
CA THR A 410 2.06 11.69 -6.34
C THR A 410 1.74 12.90 -7.23
N PRO A 411 0.57 13.03 -7.87
CA PRO A 411 0.29 14.17 -8.75
C PRO A 411 0.21 15.52 -8.01
N LEU A 412 -0.19 15.52 -6.74
CA LEU A 412 -0.23 16.77 -5.95
C LEU A 412 1.17 17.25 -5.56
N SER A 413 2.10 16.35 -5.24
CA SER A 413 3.50 16.71 -5.00
C SER A 413 4.17 17.27 -6.25
N GLU A 414 3.90 16.67 -7.42
CA GLU A 414 4.37 17.19 -8.71
C GLU A 414 3.82 18.60 -8.98
N GLN A 415 2.53 18.80 -8.76
CA GLN A 415 1.89 20.11 -8.92
C GLN A 415 2.51 21.15 -7.98
N SER A 416 2.70 20.82 -6.71
CA SER A 416 3.34 21.71 -5.74
C SER A 416 4.73 22.15 -6.20
N ILE A 417 5.58 21.20 -6.60
CA ILE A 417 6.94 21.47 -7.09
C ILE A 417 6.91 22.32 -8.35
N GLN A 418 6.05 22.01 -9.31
CA GLN A 418 5.91 22.72 -10.57
C GLN A 418 5.48 24.19 -10.36
N LEU A 419 4.66 24.45 -9.35
CA LEU A 419 4.19 25.79 -8.97
C LEU A 419 5.16 26.53 -8.02
N GLY A 420 6.41 26.08 -7.91
CA GLY A 420 7.42 26.71 -7.06
C GLY A 420 7.22 26.41 -5.57
N ASN A 421 6.85 25.18 -5.27
CA ASN A 421 6.61 24.65 -3.92
C ASN A 421 5.41 25.29 -3.21
N GLN A 422 4.37 25.63 -3.97
CA GLN A 422 3.13 26.15 -3.39
C GLN A 422 2.37 25.06 -2.64
N THR A 423 1.65 25.50 -1.62
CA THR A 423 0.69 24.64 -0.93
C THR A 423 -0.52 24.38 -1.81
N ILE A 424 -0.85 23.11 -2.01
CA ILE A 424 -1.96 22.63 -2.84
C ILE A 424 -3.05 22.08 -1.90
N GLU A 425 -4.31 22.41 -2.16
CA GLU A 425 -5.44 21.83 -1.45
C GLU A 425 -5.53 20.30 -1.76
N PHE A 426 -5.78 19.52 -0.73
CA PHE A 426 -5.93 18.08 -0.89
C PHE A 426 -7.40 17.72 -1.11
N PRO A 427 -7.76 17.00 -2.20
CA PRO A 427 -9.15 16.67 -2.51
C PRO A 427 -9.74 15.70 -1.49
N ASP A 428 -11.03 15.84 -1.20
CA ASP A 428 -11.79 14.91 -0.40
C ASP A 428 -12.48 13.86 -1.29
N PHE A 429 -11.81 12.72 -1.50
CA PHE A 429 -12.37 11.60 -2.28
C PHE A 429 -13.60 10.97 -1.63
N THR A 430 -13.78 11.14 -0.33
CA THR A 430 -14.93 10.60 0.41
C THR A 430 -16.19 11.48 0.28
N LYS A 431 -16.04 12.69 -0.25
CA LYS A 431 -17.15 13.67 -0.36
C LYS A 431 -17.87 13.90 0.98
N GLY A 432 -17.08 14.06 2.05
CA GLY A 432 -17.56 14.29 3.41
C GLY A 432 -17.85 13.02 4.21
N LYS A 433 -17.85 11.83 3.61
CA LYS A 433 -18.11 10.57 4.34
C LYS A 433 -17.05 10.27 5.41
N TRP A 434 -15.84 10.82 5.29
CA TRP A 434 -14.78 10.65 6.29
C TRP A 434 -15.22 11.02 7.72
N MET A 435 -16.19 11.93 7.87
CA MET A 435 -16.75 12.32 9.17
C MET A 435 -17.56 11.21 9.85
N TYR A 436 -18.06 10.24 9.09
CA TYR A 436 -18.95 9.18 9.56
C TYR A 436 -18.36 7.77 9.38
N ASN A 437 -17.37 7.63 8.51
CA ASN A 437 -16.70 6.36 8.30
C ASN A 437 -15.96 5.93 9.57
N THR A 438 -15.94 4.64 9.82
CA THR A 438 -15.22 4.05 10.94
C THR A 438 -14.04 3.22 10.47
N PRO A 439 -12.94 3.16 11.22
CA PRO A 439 -11.83 2.27 10.92
C PRO A 439 -12.28 0.81 10.88
N ILE A 440 -11.80 0.07 9.87
CA ILE A 440 -12.05 -1.38 9.73
C ILE A 440 -10.74 -2.18 9.60
N PHE A 441 -9.61 -1.51 9.38
CA PHE A 441 -8.32 -2.16 9.21
C PHE A 441 -7.83 -2.79 10.52
N ALA A 442 -7.53 -4.08 10.48
CA ALA A 442 -6.84 -4.82 11.55
C ALA A 442 -7.42 -4.55 12.96
N LEU A 443 -8.71 -4.75 13.12
CA LEU A 443 -9.38 -4.66 14.42
C LEU A 443 -9.27 -6.01 15.16
N GLY A 444 -8.47 -6.05 16.22
CA GLY A 444 -8.24 -7.29 16.97
C GLY A 444 -7.42 -8.30 16.15
N ASP A 445 -7.89 -9.54 16.07
CA ASP A 445 -7.24 -10.65 15.35
C ASP A 445 -7.86 -10.91 13.95
N ASP A 446 -8.60 -9.95 13.43
CA ASP A 446 -9.18 -9.94 12.07
C ASP A 446 -8.49 -8.88 11.18
N TYR A 447 -8.64 -9.00 9.83
CA TYR A 447 -7.96 -8.16 8.82
C TYR A 447 -8.56 -6.78 8.69
#